data_d84907c8aec7b6e0ff79f7c23729959d
#
_entry.id   d84907c8aec7b6e0ff79f7c23729959d
#
_cell.length_a   1.000
_cell.length_b   1.000
_cell.length_c   1.000
_cell.angle_alpha   90.00
_cell.angle_beta   90.00
_cell.angle_gamma   90.00
#
_symmetry.space_group_name_H-M   'P 1'
#
loop_
_entity.id
_entity.type
_entity.pdbx_description
1 polymer ?
#
loop_
_entity_poly.entity_id
_entity_poly.type
_entity_poly.pdbx_seq_one_letter_code
_entity_poly.pdbx_strand_id
1 'polypeptide(L)'
;MTGRITSGIYNSIDLSTSTRNRRGTEALSPKNVLSVNKCPSAQVCGSAGFSRCGRYRYWLRREWDSALPQCAFIGLNPSTADAQTDDPTLRRCMGFAQKWEYGSLLLVNLFSLRATDPATLCKVCDPVGPAANRWLRRAGAESQLLVAAWGNGGHLFKRAASVACLIHNAQCLGITAQGMPRHPLYCPKRSSLIPYHPLGSHH
;
A
#
# COMPACT_ATOMS: atom_id res chain seq x y z
N MET A 1 -49.16 9.11 -50.86
CA MET A 1 -49.48 7.69 -51.06
C MET A 1 -48.77 6.93 -49.97
N THR A 2 -49.46 6.69 -48.88
CA THR A 2 -50.06 5.39 -48.50
C THR A 2 -48.98 4.29 -48.45
N GLY A 3 -48.60 3.72 -47.35
CA GLY A 3 -49.39 2.84 -46.57
C GLY A 3 -48.72 2.38 -45.30
N ARG A 4 -49.55 2.17 -44.36
CA ARG A 4 -49.45 1.54 -43.04
C ARG A 4 -49.18 0.01 -43.12
N ILE A 5 -48.81 -0.53 -41.92
CA ILE A 5 -49.33 -1.76 -41.27
C ILE A 5 -48.15 -2.69 -40.91
N THR A 6 -47.98 -3.36 -39.81
CA THR A 6 -48.57 -3.65 -38.52
C THR A 6 -47.63 -4.53 -37.72
N SER A 7 -47.71 -4.39 -36.42
CA SER A 7 -47.53 -5.31 -35.30
C SER A 7 -47.16 -6.78 -35.56
N GLY A 8 -46.27 -7.32 -34.74
CA GLY A 8 -46.09 -8.75 -34.51
C GLY A 8 -45.32 -9.03 -33.24
N ILE A 9 -46.06 -9.37 -32.19
CA ILE A 9 -45.61 -9.95 -30.93
C ILE A 9 -45.27 -11.44 -31.19
N TYR A 10 -44.18 -11.96 -30.66
CA TYR A 10 -44.12 -13.35 -30.14
C TYR A 10 -42.80 -13.68 -29.46
N ASN A 11 -42.91 -13.93 -28.18
CA ASN A 11 -42.47 -15.09 -27.39
C ASN A 11 -41.00 -15.45 -27.22
N SER A 12 -40.70 -15.50 -25.94
CA SER A 12 -39.72 -16.27 -25.17
C SER A 12 -39.27 -17.59 -25.80
N ILE A 13 -37.98 -17.83 -25.83
CA ILE A 13 -37.40 -19.17 -25.69
C ILE A 13 -36.22 -19.10 -24.74
N ASP A 14 -36.41 -19.76 -23.63
CA ASP A 14 -35.44 -20.18 -22.63
C ASP A 14 -34.57 -21.31 -23.22
N LEU A 15 -33.26 -21.15 -23.22
CA LEU A 15 -32.35 -22.30 -23.43
C LEU A 15 -31.10 -22.10 -22.58
N SER A 16 -31.18 -22.71 -21.41
CA SER A 16 -30.05 -23.13 -20.59
C SER A 16 -29.04 -23.96 -21.43
N THR A 17 -27.80 -23.48 -21.53
CA THR A 17 -26.65 -24.37 -21.74
C THR A 17 -25.46 -23.88 -20.93
N SER A 18 -25.15 -24.69 -19.95
CA SER A 18 -23.95 -24.72 -19.16
C SER A 18 -22.71 -24.82 -20.04
N THR A 19 -21.78 -23.86 -19.95
CA THR A 19 -20.38 -24.09 -20.30
C THR A 19 -19.49 -23.62 -19.17
N ARG A 20 -18.89 -24.63 -18.51
CA ARG A 20 -17.80 -24.45 -17.56
C ARG A 20 -16.64 -23.73 -18.22
N ASN A 21 -16.23 -22.59 -17.71
CA ASN A 21 -14.91 -22.06 -17.97
C ASN A 21 -14.16 -21.94 -16.65
N ARG A 22 -13.25 -22.90 -16.45
CA ARG A 22 -12.28 -22.90 -15.36
C ARG A 22 -11.20 -21.88 -15.69
N ARG A 23 -11.19 -20.75 -15.02
CA ARG A 23 -9.99 -19.98 -14.65
C ARG A 23 -10.34 -19.22 -13.38
N GLY A 24 -9.79 -19.69 -12.26
CA GLY A 24 -10.01 -19.08 -10.93
C GLY A 24 -9.32 -17.75 -10.81
N THR A 25 -10.07 -16.70 -10.99
CA THR A 25 -9.77 -15.40 -10.40
C THR A 25 -10.51 -15.35 -9.07
N GLU A 26 -9.83 -15.70 -8.00
CA GLU A 26 -10.34 -15.56 -6.64
C GLU A 26 -10.55 -14.07 -6.33
N ALA A 27 -11.79 -13.63 -6.48
CA ALA A 27 -12.21 -12.32 -6.01
C ALA A 27 -12.10 -12.30 -4.48
N LEU A 28 -11.21 -11.46 -3.96
CA LEU A 28 -11.13 -11.18 -2.53
C LEU A 28 -12.46 -10.61 -2.07
N SER A 29 -13.23 -11.43 -1.35
CA SER A 29 -14.47 -11.02 -0.70
C SER A 29 -14.20 -9.88 0.29
N PRO A 30 -15.02 -8.82 0.32
CA PRO A 30 -14.79 -7.65 1.20
C PRO A 30 -15.02 -7.92 2.70
N LYS A 31 -15.28 -9.15 3.11
CA LYS A 31 -15.69 -9.51 4.48
C LYS A 31 -14.57 -9.62 5.52
N ASN A 32 -13.29 -9.35 5.16
CA ASN A 32 -12.18 -9.33 6.13
C ASN A 32 -11.55 -7.94 6.31
N VAL A 33 -12.29 -6.89 6.03
CA VAL A 33 -11.95 -5.55 6.52
C VAL A 33 -12.54 -5.47 7.92
N LEU A 34 -11.70 -5.58 8.95
CA LEU A 34 -12.08 -5.23 10.32
C LEU A 34 -12.69 -3.83 10.27
N SER A 35 -13.93 -3.71 10.72
CA SER A 35 -14.73 -2.49 10.71
C SER A 35 -13.91 -1.29 11.17
N VAL A 36 -13.84 -0.28 10.33
CA VAL A 36 -13.22 1.00 10.68
C VAL A 36 -14.15 1.69 11.68
N ASN A 37 -13.94 1.46 12.95
CA ASN A 37 -14.59 2.25 13.98
C ASN A 37 -14.05 3.68 13.88
N LYS A 38 -14.93 4.65 13.68
CA LYS A 38 -14.61 6.08 13.68
C LYS A 38 -13.96 6.42 15.01
N CYS A 39 -12.71 6.88 14.99
CA CYS A 39 -11.95 7.16 16.21
C CYS A 39 -12.53 8.36 16.94
N PRO A 40 -12.81 8.27 18.27
CA PRO A 40 -13.08 9.46 19.06
C PRO A 40 -11.80 10.32 19.12
N SER A 41 -11.96 11.63 19.18
CA SER A 41 -10.93 12.68 19.00
C SER A 41 -9.74 12.72 19.98
N ALA A 42 -9.45 11.64 20.69
CA ALA A 42 -8.32 11.53 21.63
C ALA A 42 -7.55 10.21 21.57
N GLN A 43 -7.93 9.27 20.71
CA GLN A 43 -7.34 7.93 20.69
C GLN A 43 -6.81 7.57 19.29
N VAL A 44 -5.56 7.08 19.23
CA VAL A 44 -4.99 6.57 17.98
C VAL A 44 -5.66 5.25 17.59
N CYS A 45 -6.33 5.23 16.45
CA CYS A 45 -6.93 4.02 15.90
C CYS A 45 -5.95 3.28 15.00
N GLY A 46 -5.78 1.98 15.23
CA GLY A 46 -4.89 1.12 14.47
C GLY A 46 -5.65 0.09 13.63
N SER A 47 -5.20 -0.13 12.39
CA SER A 47 -5.68 -1.20 11.53
C SER A 47 -4.56 -1.74 10.64
N ALA A 48 -4.69 -2.99 10.19
CA ALA A 48 -3.70 -3.63 9.34
C ALA A 48 -4.36 -4.66 8.42
N GLY A 49 -3.81 -4.81 7.21
CA GLY A 49 -4.27 -5.79 6.23
C GLY A 49 -3.23 -6.88 5.97
N PHE A 50 -3.64 -8.13 6.13
CA PHE A 50 -2.81 -9.30 5.96
C PHE A 50 -3.31 -10.20 4.82
N SER A 51 -2.42 -11.05 4.32
CA SER A 51 -2.83 -12.18 3.50
C SER A 51 -3.62 -13.19 4.33
N ARG A 52 -4.43 -14.03 3.66
CA ARG A 52 -5.21 -15.09 4.31
C ARG A 52 -4.34 -16.05 5.15
N CYS A 53 -3.12 -16.34 4.70
CA CYS A 53 -2.16 -17.20 5.41
C CYS A 53 -1.33 -16.46 6.49
N GLY A 54 -1.52 -15.14 6.71
CA GLY A 54 -0.80 -14.34 7.70
C GLY A 54 0.66 -14.04 7.35
N ARG A 55 1.25 -14.61 6.27
CA ARG A 55 2.66 -14.43 5.91
C ARG A 55 2.98 -13.02 5.42
N TYR A 56 2.02 -12.33 4.79
CA TYR A 56 2.20 -11.00 4.23
C TYR A 56 1.36 -9.98 4.97
N ARG A 57 1.93 -8.83 5.31
CA ARG A 57 1.22 -7.63 5.74
C ARG A 57 1.29 -6.62 4.60
N TYR A 58 0.16 -6.32 3.99
CA TYR A 58 0.10 -5.42 2.84
C TYR A 58 0.10 -3.95 3.22
N TRP A 59 -0.53 -3.62 4.36
CA TRP A 59 -0.62 -2.27 4.86
C TRP A 59 -0.82 -2.25 6.37
N LEU A 60 -0.51 -1.10 6.96
CA LEU A 60 -0.76 -0.77 8.35
C LEU A 60 -1.18 0.69 8.42
N ARG A 61 -2.27 1.00 9.16
CA ARG A 61 -2.76 2.37 9.31
C ARG A 61 -2.80 2.76 10.77
N ARG A 62 -2.50 4.03 11.02
CA ARG A 62 -2.76 4.74 12.27
C ARG A 62 -3.49 6.02 11.95
N GLU A 63 -4.54 6.32 12.72
CA GLU A 63 -5.33 7.53 12.58
C GLU A 63 -5.50 8.16 13.95
N TRP A 64 -5.22 9.46 14.07
CA TRP A 64 -5.33 10.24 15.31
C TRP A 64 -6.17 11.49 15.10
N ASP A 65 -6.38 11.95 13.85
CA ASP A 65 -7.26 13.06 13.50
C ASP A 65 -7.86 12.85 12.11
N SER A 66 -9.14 12.55 12.05
CA SER A 66 -9.86 12.32 10.79
C SER A 66 -10.17 13.60 10.01
N ALA A 67 -9.98 14.79 10.60
CA ALA A 67 -10.17 16.08 9.92
C ALA A 67 -8.94 16.46 9.07
N LEU A 68 -7.77 15.90 9.37
CA LEU A 68 -6.53 16.15 8.66
C LEU A 68 -6.27 15.07 7.59
N PRO A 69 -5.50 15.40 6.54
CA PRO A 69 -5.21 14.47 5.45
C PRO A 69 -4.35 13.29 5.89
N GLN A 70 -4.30 12.26 5.04
CA GLN A 70 -3.44 11.09 5.20
C GLN A 70 -2.10 11.28 4.51
N CYS A 71 -1.00 10.85 5.15
CA CYS A 71 0.25 10.58 4.47
C CYS A 71 0.54 9.08 4.39
N ALA A 72 1.31 8.66 3.38
CA ALA A 72 1.80 7.29 3.27
C ALA A 72 3.32 7.23 3.34
N PHE A 73 3.83 6.18 3.99
CA PHE A 73 5.24 5.80 3.96
C PHE A 73 5.40 4.45 3.25
N ILE A 74 6.45 4.34 2.44
CA ILE A 74 6.85 3.08 1.83
C ILE A 74 8.13 2.60 2.50
N GLY A 75 8.02 1.58 3.36
CA GLY A 75 9.15 0.91 4.00
C GLY A 75 9.73 -0.22 3.17
N LEU A 76 10.71 -0.94 3.71
CA LEU A 76 11.30 -2.11 3.06
C LEU A 76 10.38 -3.32 3.15
N ASN A 77 10.15 -3.81 4.37
CA ASN A 77 9.29 -4.96 4.66
C ASN A 77 8.63 -4.82 6.04
N PRO A 78 7.50 -5.48 6.28
CA PRO A 78 6.86 -5.49 7.59
C PRO A 78 7.71 -6.23 8.63
N SER A 79 7.85 -5.62 9.81
CA SER A 79 8.47 -6.23 10.98
C SER A 79 7.38 -6.69 11.98
N THR A 80 7.47 -6.28 13.24
CA THR A 80 6.62 -6.74 14.34
C THR A 80 5.34 -5.93 14.54
N ALA A 81 5.25 -4.71 14.00
CA ALA A 81 4.06 -3.86 14.14
C ALA A 81 2.82 -4.53 13.53
N ASP A 82 1.68 -4.39 14.19
CA ASP A 82 0.37 -4.88 13.76
C ASP A 82 -0.74 -3.84 14.06
N ALA A 83 -2.00 -4.26 14.08
CA ALA A 83 -3.12 -3.35 14.31
C ALA A 83 -3.08 -2.69 15.71
N GLN A 84 -2.48 -3.33 16.73
CA GLN A 84 -2.46 -2.88 18.11
C GLN A 84 -1.06 -2.45 18.58
N THR A 85 0.00 -2.99 17.97
CA THR A 85 1.38 -2.84 18.44
C THR A 85 2.20 -1.98 17.50
N ASP A 86 2.89 -0.98 18.05
CA ASP A 86 3.79 -0.10 17.31
C ASP A 86 5.25 -0.53 17.47
N ASP A 87 5.94 -0.68 16.36
CA ASP A 87 7.39 -0.82 16.34
C ASP A 87 8.11 0.57 16.34
N PRO A 88 9.42 0.62 16.56
CA PRO A 88 10.17 1.88 16.54
C PRO A 88 10.07 2.63 15.21
N THR A 89 10.00 1.93 14.07
CA THR A 89 9.87 2.53 12.75
C THR A 89 8.53 3.22 12.59
N LEU A 90 7.43 2.55 12.97
CA LEU A 90 6.09 3.11 12.90
C LEU A 90 5.96 4.35 13.77
N ARG A 91 6.43 4.29 15.04
CA ARG A 91 6.45 5.47 15.93
C ARG A 91 7.23 6.64 15.33
N ARG A 92 8.33 6.34 14.64
CA ARG A 92 9.13 7.38 13.98
C ARG A 92 8.38 8.02 12.80
N CYS A 93 7.73 7.21 11.96
CA CYS A 93 6.90 7.69 10.85
C CYS A 93 5.72 8.54 11.34
N MET A 94 5.02 8.09 12.40
CA MET A 94 3.95 8.86 13.02
C MET A 94 4.42 10.22 13.52
N GLY A 95 5.58 10.29 14.18
CA GLY A 95 6.15 11.56 14.65
C GLY A 95 6.50 12.54 13.52
N PHE A 96 6.90 12.04 12.34
CA PHE A 96 7.06 12.88 11.16
C PHE A 96 5.71 13.34 10.60
N ALA A 97 4.75 12.41 10.46
CA ALA A 97 3.41 12.71 9.95
C ALA A 97 2.69 13.78 10.79
N GLN A 98 2.74 13.64 12.12
CA GLN A 98 2.17 14.61 13.05
C GLN A 98 2.85 15.98 12.94
N LYS A 99 4.19 16.02 12.83
CA LYS A 99 4.93 17.26 12.63
C LYS A 99 4.57 17.98 11.33
N TRP A 100 4.17 17.23 10.29
CA TRP A 100 3.75 17.77 8.99
C TRP A 100 2.23 17.99 8.91
N GLU A 101 1.53 17.97 10.06
CA GLU A 101 0.09 18.24 10.18
C GLU A 101 -0.79 17.24 9.40
N TYR A 102 -0.37 15.99 9.32
CA TYR A 102 -1.20 14.89 8.83
C TYR A 102 -1.95 14.22 9.98
N GLY A 103 -3.20 13.82 9.74
CA GLY A 103 -4.08 13.19 10.74
C GLY A 103 -4.06 11.68 10.73
N SER A 104 -3.45 11.08 9.69
CA SER A 104 -3.28 9.63 9.60
C SER A 104 -2.05 9.24 8.81
N LEU A 105 -1.55 8.03 9.10
CA LEU A 105 -0.42 7.39 8.45
C LEU A 105 -0.85 6.07 7.86
N LEU A 106 -0.55 5.85 6.57
CA LEU A 106 -0.60 4.56 5.90
C LEU A 106 0.83 4.05 5.65
N LEU A 107 1.20 2.92 6.23
CA LEU A 107 2.48 2.27 5.99
C LEU A 107 2.29 1.07 5.06
N VAL A 108 2.94 1.13 3.89
CA VAL A 108 3.08 0.04 2.93
C VAL A 108 4.55 -0.31 2.76
N ASN A 109 4.87 -1.39 2.05
CA ASN A 109 6.27 -1.82 1.93
C ASN A 109 6.58 -2.28 0.50
N LEU A 110 7.88 -2.22 0.13
CA LEU A 110 8.38 -2.78 -1.13
C LEU A 110 8.14 -4.30 -1.18
N PHE A 111 8.41 -4.97 -0.07
CA PHE A 111 8.15 -6.39 0.14
C PHE A 111 7.06 -6.53 1.20
N SER A 112 6.05 -7.35 0.97
CA SER A 112 4.98 -7.54 1.96
C SER A 112 5.24 -8.70 2.92
N LEU A 113 6.28 -9.51 2.69
CA LEU A 113 6.65 -10.60 3.58
C LEU A 113 7.00 -10.06 4.98
N ARG A 114 6.38 -10.61 6.00
CA ARG A 114 6.68 -10.28 7.41
C ARG A 114 8.00 -10.93 7.83
N ALA A 115 8.99 -10.12 8.12
CA ALA A 115 10.29 -10.57 8.59
C ALA A 115 10.94 -9.50 9.47
N THR A 116 11.48 -9.91 10.62
CA THR A 116 12.25 -9.03 11.51
C THR A 116 13.64 -8.77 10.94
N ASP A 117 14.24 -9.81 10.35
CA ASP A 117 15.52 -9.74 9.67
C ASP A 117 15.30 -9.62 8.15
N PRO A 118 15.71 -8.50 7.50
CA PRO A 118 15.60 -8.32 6.06
C PRO A 118 16.34 -9.38 5.22
N ALA A 119 17.36 -10.07 5.77
CA ALA A 119 18.06 -11.15 5.08
C ALA A 119 17.13 -12.33 4.77
N THR A 120 16.02 -12.48 5.50
CA THR A 120 14.98 -13.47 5.22
C THR A 120 14.33 -13.28 3.86
N LEU A 121 14.28 -12.04 3.33
CA LEU A 121 13.71 -11.75 2.00
C LEU A 121 14.43 -12.51 0.89
N CYS A 122 15.74 -12.76 1.03
CA CYS A 122 16.54 -13.50 0.05
C CYS A 122 16.37 -15.03 0.16
N LYS A 123 15.72 -15.53 1.22
CA LYS A 123 15.60 -16.97 1.50
C LYS A 123 14.25 -17.57 1.11
N VAL A 124 13.34 -16.75 0.56
CA VAL A 124 11.99 -17.17 0.19
C VAL A 124 11.73 -16.95 -1.29
N CYS A 125 10.87 -17.78 -1.89
CA CYS A 125 10.55 -17.71 -3.31
C CYS A 125 9.80 -16.41 -3.69
N ASP A 126 8.89 -15.92 -2.85
CA ASP A 126 8.14 -14.69 -3.08
C ASP A 126 8.18 -13.80 -1.84
N PRO A 127 9.14 -12.87 -1.75
CA PRO A 127 9.15 -11.87 -0.67
C PRO A 127 8.19 -10.69 -0.93
N VAL A 128 7.80 -10.46 -2.18
CA VAL A 128 6.93 -9.34 -2.58
C VAL A 128 5.49 -9.57 -2.14
N GLY A 129 4.96 -10.74 -2.41
CA GLY A 129 3.57 -11.10 -2.15
C GLY A 129 2.60 -10.58 -3.22
N PRO A 130 1.50 -11.31 -3.46
CA PRO A 130 0.63 -11.13 -4.63
C PRO A 130 -0.10 -9.78 -4.68
N ALA A 131 -0.33 -9.11 -3.55
CA ALA A 131 -1.06 -7.85 -3.51
C ALA A 131 -0.18 -6.60 -3.25
N ALA A 132 1.16 -6.74 -3.11
CA ALA A 132 2.05 -5.63 -2.76
C ALA A 132 1.92 -4.43 -3.72
N ASN A 133 2.00 -4.67 -5.03
CA ASN A 133 1.93 -3.59 -6.03
C ASN A 133 0.56 -2.88 -6.03
N ARG A 134 -0.52 -3.61 -5.77
CA ARG A 134 -1.85 -3.01 -5.63
C ARG A 134 -1.88 -2.01 -4.46
N TRP A 135 -1.29 -2.37 -3.34
CA TRP A 135 -1.27 -1.52 -2.15
C TRP A 135 -0.31 -0.33 -2.28
N LEU A 136 0.80 -0.49 -3.02
CA LEU A 136 1.67 0.64 -3.38
C LEU A 136 0.93 1.68 -4.23
N ARG A 137 0.20 1.25 -5.30
CA ARG A 137 -0.61 2.16 -6.11
C ARG A 137 -1.69 2.85 -5.28
N ARG A 138 -2.36 2.08 -4.43
CA ARG A 138 -3.42 2.59 -3.57
C ARG A 138 -2.90 3.63 -2.58
N ALA A 139 -1.74 3.38 -1.96
CA ALA A 139 -1.09 4.34 -1.07
C ALA A 139 -0.78 5.67 -1.78
N GLY A 140 -0.27 5.61 -3.01
CA GLY A 140 -0.03 6.82 -3.81
C GLY A 140 -1.31 7.55 -4.21
N ALA A 141 -2.42 6.83 -4.48
CA ALA A 141 -3.69 7.43 -4.88
C ALA A 141 -4.51 8.01 -3.72
N GLU A 142 -4.42 7.40 -2.53
CA GLU A 142 -5.25 7.76 -1.37
C GLU A 142 -4.56 8.70 -0.38
N SER A 143 -3.27 9.00 -0.56
CA SER A 143 -2.51 9.85 0.36
C SER A 143 -2.08 11.15 -0.30
N GLN A 144 -2.20 12.26 0.43
CA GLN A 144 -1.77 13.57 -0.04
C GLN A 144 -0.23 13.68 -0.14
N LEU A 145 0.48 12.91 0.70
CA LEU A 145 1.94 12.82 0.70
C LEU A 145 2.36 11.37 0.64
N LEU A 146 3.29 11.03 -0.26
CA LEU A 146 3.91 9.72 -0.36
C LEU A 146 5.41 9.83 -0.04
N VAL A 147 5.88 9.09 0.97
CA VAL A 147 7.28 9.15 1.45
C VAL A 147 7.98 7.82 1.21
N ALA A 148 8.99 7.84 0.37
CA ALA A 148 9.91 6.72 0.16
C ALA A 148 10.87 6.61 1.37
N ALA A 149 10.97 5.43 1.99
CA ALA A 149 11.60 5.27 3.29
C ALA A 149 12.21 3.87 3.54
N TRP A 150 12.61 3.14 2.50
CA TRP A 150 13.03 1.73 2.58
C TRP A 150 14.52 1.50 2.83
N GLY A 151 15.36 2.56 2.75
CA GLY A 151 16.81 2.42 2.92
C GLY A 151 17.47 1.60 1.80
N ASN A 152 18.73 1.20 2.02
CA ASN A 152 19.54 0.47 1.01
C ASN A 152 18.94 -0.90 0.60
N GLY A 153 18.07 -1.49 1.40
CA GLY A 153 17.37 -2.73 1.05
C GLY A 153 16.53 -2.65 -0.22
N GLY A 154 16.19 -1.44 -0.70
CA GLY A 154 15.50 -1.26 -1.98
C GLY A 154 16.24 -1.78 -3.21
N HIS A 155 17.55 -2.03 -3.12
CA HIS A 155 18.33 -2.68 -4.20
C HIS A 155 18.00 -4.16 -4.36
N LEU A 156 17.52 -4.84 -3.31
CA LEU A 156 17.16 -6.25 -3.37
C LEU A 156 16.18 -6.51 -4.52
N PHE A 157 16.54 -7.47 -5.38
CA PHE A 157 15.76 -7.86 -6.56
C PHE A 157 15.42 -6.69 -7.51
N LYS A 158 16.22 -5.62 -7.49
CA LYS A 158 15.94 -4.36 -8.22
C LYS A 158 14.56 -3.79 -7.89
N ARG A 159 14.07 -4.04 -6.66
CA ARG A 159 12.68 -3.78 -6.30
C ARG A 159 12.32 -2.30 -6.34
N ALA A 160 13.20 -1.41 -5.88
CA ALA A 160 12.97 0.04 -5.95
C ALA A 160 12.76 0.51 -7.40
N ALA A 161 13.57 0.02 -8.34
CA ALA A 161 13.42 0.33 -9.77
C ALA A 161 12.11 -0.24 -10.35
N SER A 162 11.75 -1.48 -9.99
CA SER A 162 10.53 -2.13 -10.49
C SER A 162 9.23 -1.45 -10.05
N VAL A 163 9.25 -0.67 -8.98
CA VAL A 163 8.07 0.06 -8.49
C VAL A 163 8.08 1.55 -8.85
N ALA A 164 9.12 2.05 -9.50
CA ALA A 164 9.26 3.46 -9.84
C ALA A 164 8.02 4.04 -10.53
N CYS A 165 7.43 3.29 -11.47
CA CYS A 165 6.19 3.68 -12.16
C CYS A 165 4.92 3.62 -11.29
N LEU A 166 4.99 3.10 -10.07
CA LEU A 166 3.85 3.00 -9.15
C LEU A 166 3.85 4.10 -8.08
N ILE A 167 4.96 4.85 -7.94
CA ILE A 167 5.22 5.77 -6.83
C ILE A 167 5.53 7.19 -7.33
N HIS A 168 4.68 7.69 -8.23
CA HIS A 168 4.83 9.05 -8.76
C HIS A 168 4.82 10.11 -7.64
N ASN A 169 5.63 11.15 -7.80
CA ASN A 169 5.73 12.30 -6.88
C ASN A 169 6.11 11.92 -5.44
N ALA A 170 6.78 10.79 -5.23
CA ALA A 170 7.26 10.43 -3.91
C ALA A 170 8.32 11.42 -3.41
N GLN A 171 8.29 11.70 -2.11
CA GLN A 171 9.33 12.45 -1.41
C GLN A 171 10.13 11.49 -0.50
N CYS A 172 11.23 11.95 0.08
CA CYS A 172 12.01 11.20 1.05
C CYS A 172 12.67 12.11 2.09
N LEU A 173 13.17 11.52 3.17
CA LEU A 173 13.87 12.21 4.27
C LEU A 173 15.37 12.42 4.00
N GLY A 174 15.81 12.13 2.78
CA GLY A 174 17.20 12.21 2.33
C GLY A 174 17.61 10.95 1.57
N ILE A 175 18.75 11.02 0.90
CA ILE A 175 19.30 9.95 0.05
C ILE A 175 20.54 9.36 0.72
N THR A 176 20.73 8.06 0.64
CA THR A 176 21.94 7.35 1.07
C THR A 176 23.05 7.49 0.02
N ALA A 177 24.29 7.16 0.37
CA ALA A 177 25.39 7.10 -0.60
C ALA A 177 25.15 6.13 -1.76
N GLN A 178 24.22 5.15 -1.60
CA GLN A 178 23.83 4.20 -2.64
C GLN A 178 22.62 4.68 -3.46
N GLY A 179 22.18 5.93 -3.32
CA GLY A 179 21.06 6.50 -4.08
C GLY A 179 19.67 6.06 -3.60
N MET A 180 19.56 5.41 -2.44
CA MET A 180 18.27 4.97 -1.88
C MET A 180 17.72 5.99 -0.87
N PRO A 181 16.39 6.08 -0.70
CA PRO A 181 15.80 6.94 0.31
C PRO A 181 16.16 6.43 1.71
N ARG A 182 16.55 7.33 2.60
CA ARG A 182 16.94 6.98 3.96
C ARG A 182 15.80 6.37 4.75
N HIS A 183 16.12 5.37 5.55
CA HIS A 183 15.16 4.78 6.49
C HIS A 183 14.88 5.77 7.65
N PRO A 184 13.63 5.95 8.11
CA PRO A 184 13.21 6.97 9.06
C PRO A 184 13.97 6.94 10.40
N LEU A 185 14.34 5.76 10.88
CA LEU A 185 15.10 5.62 12.13
C LEU A 185 16.48 6.30 12.09
N TYR A 186 17.06 6.44 10.91
CA TYR A 186 18.38 7.05 10.74
C TYR A 186 18.32 8.53 10.32
N CYS A 187 17.12 9.11 10.33
CA CYS A 187 16.93 10.52 9.99
C CYS A 187 16.77 11.38 11.25
N PRO A 188 17.37 12.55 11.36
CA PRO A 188 17.10 13.49 12.44
C PRO A 188 15.61 13.87 12.51
N LYS A 189 15.09 14.17 13.71
CA LYS A 189 13.67 14.61 13.87
C LYS A 189 13.34 15.88 13.07
N ARG A 190 14.36 16.69 12.77
CA ARG A 190 14.25 17.96 12.02
C ARG A 190 14.41 17.80 10.50
N SER A 191 14.56 16.57 9.99
CA SER A 191 14.73 16.35 8.54
C SER A 191 13.54 16.94 7.77
N SER A 192 13.89 17.61 6.67
CA SER A 192 12.91 18.09 5.68
C SER A 192 12.71 17.07 4.59
N LEU A 193 11.57 17.13 3.92
CA LEU A 193 11.27 16.32 2.74
C LEU A 193 11.99 16.89 1.51
N ILE A 194 12.50 16.00 0.67
CA ILE A 194 13.04 16.31 -0.65
C ILE A 194 12.39 15.39 -1.69
N PRO A 195 12.25 15.79 -2.96
CA PRO A 195 11.78 14.92 -4.02
C PRO A 195 12.62 13.65 -4.11
N TYR A 196 11.97 12.50 -4.30
CA TYR A 196 12.64 11.23 -4.57
C TYR A 196 12.47 10.85 -6.04
N HIS A 197 13.60 10.77 -6.75
CA HIS A 197 13.67 10.30 -8.13
C HIS A 197 14.31 8.91 -8.13
N PRO A 198 13.57 7.84 -8.44
CA PRO A 198 14.15 6.49 -8.56
C PRO A 198 15.26 6.49 -9.62
N LEU A 199 16.39 5.84 -9.31
CA LEU A 199 17.49 5.66 -10.27
C LEU A 199 16.97 4.93 -11.51
N GLY A 200 17.07 5.53 -12.69
CA GLY A 200 16.61 4.97 -13.96
C GLY A 200 15.40 5.64 -14.58
N SER A 201 14.80 6.67 -13.99
CA SER A 201 13.80 7.53 -14.63
C SER A 201 14.48 8.67 -15.43
N HIS A 202 15.28 8.32 -16.43
CA HIS A 202 15.62 9.27 -17.48
C HIS A 202 14.48 9.34 -18.47
N HIS A 203 13.86 10.50 -18.57
CA HIS A 203 12.94 10.88 -19.64
C HIS A 203 13.74 11.12 -20.94
#